data_3d0943b723ee415370388cc1d68a25cd
#
_entry.id   3d0943b723ee415370388cc1d68a25cd
#
_cell.length_a   1.000
_cell.length_b   1.000
_cell.length_c   1.000
_cell.angle_alpha   90.00
_cell.angle_beta   90.00
_cell.angle_gamma   90.00
#
_symmetry.space_group_name_H-M   'P 1'
#
loop_
_entity.id
_entity.type
_entity.pdbx_description
1 polymer ?
#
loop_
_entity_poly.entity_id
_entity_poly.type
_entity_poly.pdbx_seq_one_letter_code
_entity_poly.pdbx_strand_id
1 'polypeptide(L)'
;NDNIRSMGVALTPCIIPEVGKPGFSIPDGKIEIGMGIHGEPGIMLSDRMPADELVDMLMGKLLNDMPLADGDRVSVMINGLGATSLEELYIVYRAVQKQLSGIGVSIVMPHVGEYSTSMEMAGMSISIFKLDEELEGLLADEAITPFYTNVNK
;
A
#
# COMPACT_ATOMS: atom_id res chain seq x y z
N ASN A 1 -5.58 8.17 -13.09
CA ASN A 1 -6.32 8.18 -11.82
C ASN A 1 -7.40 7.10 -11.77
N ASP A 2 -8.09 6.86 -12.88
CA ASP A 2 -9.21 5.90 -12.95
C ASP A 2 -8.76 4.44 -12.73
N ASN A 3 -7.53 4.12 -13.07
CA ASN A 3 -6.95 2.78 -13.05
C ASN A 3 -6.18 2.44 -11.77
N ILE A 4 -6.19 3.29 -10.74
CA ILE A 4 -5.47 3.05 -9.49
C ILE A 4 -6.40 3.09 -8.28
N ARG A 5 -6.18 2.17 -7.33
CA ARG A 5 -6.81 2.17 -6.02
C ARG A 5 -5.78 1.94 -4.95
N SER A 6 -5.96 2.66 -3.86
CA SER A 6 -5.05 2.58 -2.71
C SER A 6 -5.85 2.51 -1.41
N MET A 7 -5.32 1.76 -0.45
CA MET A 7 -5.85 1.74 0.90
C MET A 7 -4.73 1.54 1.91
N GLY A 8 -4.72 2.38 2.94
CA GLY A 8 -3.74 2.33 4.01
C GLY A 8 -4.28 1.73 5.30
N VAL A 9 -3.35 1.39 6.18
CA VAL A 9 -3.60 1.05 7.59
C VAL A 9 -2.55 1.72 8.45
N ALA A 10 -2.95 2.35 9.55
CA ALA A 10 -2.06 2.85 10.58
C ALA A 10 -2.09 1.96 11.80
N LEU A 11 -0.90 1.65 12.33
CA LEU A 11 -0.68 0.89 13.56
C LEU A 11 -0.35 1.81 14.72
N THR A 12 0.29 2.95 14.43
CA THR A 12 0.60 4.03 15.39
C THR A 12 0.35 5.38 14.75
N PRO A 13 0.08 6.42 15.52
CA PRO A 13 0.06 7.79 15.01
C PRO A 13 1.48 8.26 14.68
N CYS A 14 1.59 9.35 13.92
CA CYS A 14 2.83 10.10 13.74
C CYS A 14 2.88 11.32 14.67
N ILE A 15 4.09 11.82 14.91
CA ILE A 15 4.34 13.05 15.71
C ILE A 15 4.93 14.12 14.79
N ILE A 16 4.17 15.18 14.56
CA ILE A 16 4.67 16.33 13.81
C ILE A 16 5.70 17.07 14.71
N PRO A 17 6.96 17.25 14.27
CA PRO A 17 8.02 17.80 15.11
C PRO A 17 7.69 19.16 15.75
N GLU A 18 7.03 20.06 15.03
CA GLU A 18 6.63 21.38 15.53
C GLU A 18 5.58 21.31 16.63
N VAL A 19 4.74 20.26 16.62
CA VAL A 19 3.68 20.07 17.61
C VAL A 19 4.16 19.28 18.82
N GLY A 20 5.11 18.36 18.63
CA GLY A 20 5.72 17.53 19.66
C GLY A 20 4.78 16.54 20.34
N LYS A 21 3.62 16.26 19.73
CA LYS A 21 2.63 15.29 20.20
C LYS A 21 1.88 14.67 19.03
N PRO A 22 1.30 13.46 19.19
CA PRO A 22 0.50 12.83 18.16
C PRO A 22 -0.67 13.71 17.70
N GLY A 23 -0.89 13.75 16.39
CA GLY A 23 -2.01 14.48 15.79
C GLY A 23 -3.37 13.78 15.96
N PHE A 24 -3.35 12.46 16.22
CA PHE A 24 -4.50 11.61 16.47
C PHE A 24 -4.08 10.48 17.44
N SER A 25 -5.01 9.61 17.82
CA SER A 25 -4.70 8.47 18.68
C SER A 25 -5.37 7.19 18.17
N ILE A 26 -4.62 6.09 18.23
CA ILE A 26 -5.15 4.74 18.00
C ILE A 26 -5.15 4.04 19.35
N PRO A 27 -6.29 3.50 19.83
CA PRO A 27 -6.35 2.78 21.10
C PRO A 27 -5.43 1.56 21.11
N ASP A 28 -4.92 1.19 22.28
CA ASP A 28 -4.07 0.01 22.44
C ASP A 28 -4.74 -1.25 21.86
N GLY A 29 -3.95 -2.03 21.09
CA GLY A 29 -4.43 -3.24 20.43
C GLY A 29 -5.30 -3.01 19.19
N LYS A 30 -5.55 -1.75 18.82
CA LYS A 30 -6.29 -1.40 17.59
C LYS A 30 -5.37 -0.99 16.46
N ILE A 31 -5.95 -0.97 15.27
CA ILE A 31 -5.40 -0.42 14.02
C ILE A 31 -6.48 0.42 13.35
N GLU A 32 -6.08 1.41 12.57
CA GLU A 32 -6.99 2.26 11.81
C GLU A 32 -6.89 1.95 10.31
N ILE A 33 -7.98 1.46 9.74
CA ILE A 33 -8.09 1.06 8.34
C ILE A 33 -8.55 2.24 7.48
N GLY A 34 -7.89 2.45 6.33
CA GLY A 34 -8.27 3.50 5.38
C GLY A 34 -7.76 4.89 5.75
N MET A 35 -6.84 4.99 6.72
CA MET A 35 -6.24 6.26 7.10
C MET A 35 -5.36 6.80 5.99
N GLY A 36 -5.43 8.12 5.78
CA GLY A 36 -4.55 8.84 4.86
C GLY A 36 -3.21 9.21 5.49
N ILE A 37 -2.20 9.48 4.65
CA ILE A 37 -0.83 9.78 5.10
C ILE A 37 -0.70 11.16 5.79
N HIS A 38 -1.68 12.05 5.63
CA HIS A 38 -1.72 13.35 6.29
C HIS A 38 -2.56 13.33 7.58
N GLY A 39 -2.97 12.13 8.04
CA GLY A 39 -3.81 11.97 9.22
C GLY A 39 -5.31 12.15 8.96
N GLU A 40 -5.75 12.01 7.71
CA GLU A 40 -7.17 11.93 7.39
C GLU A 40 -7.76 10.70 8.08
N PRO A 41 -8.92 10.85 8.75
CA PRO A 41 -9.53 9.75 9.48
C PRO A 41 -9.75 8.52 8.60
N GLY A 42 -9.45 7.34 9.14
CA GLY A 42 -9.74 6.08 8.51
C GLY A 42 -11.25 5.79 8.45
N ILE A 43 -11.59 4.74 7.74
CA ILE A 43 -12.99 4.31 7.59
C ILE A 43 -13.47 3.46 8.77
N MET A 44 -12.54 2.84 9.52
CA MET A 44 -12.87 2.03 10.69
C MET A 44 -11.64 1.73 11.57
N LEU A 45 -11.92 1.53 12.86
CA LEU A 45 -10.98 0.89 13.79
C LEU A 45 -11.23 -0.62 13.81
N SER A 46 -10.15 -1.40 13.87
CA SER A 46 -10.20 -2.86 14.03
C SER A 46 -9.23 -3.33 15.11
N ASP A 47 -9.40 -4.55 15.58
CA ASP A 47 -8.37 -5.22 16.38
C ASP A 47 -7.15 -5.54 15.50
N ARG A 48 -5.97 -5.64 16.13
CA ARG A 48 -4.79 -6.17 15.43
C ARG A 48 -5.06 -7.59 14.97
N MET A 49 -4.63 -7.90 13.76
CA MET A 49 -4.83 -9.20 13.13
C MET A 49 -3.57 -9.64 12.38
N PRO A 50 -3.43 -10.93 12.05
CA PRO A 50 -2.37 -11.42 11.18
C PRO A 50 -2.32 -10.69 9.84
N ALA A 51 -1.12 -10.60 9.25
CA ALA A 51 -0.92 -9.89 7.99
C ALA A 51 -1.80 -10.43 6.85
N ASP A 52 -2.00 -11.74 6.76
CA ASP A 52 -2.83 -12.35 5.72
C ASP A 52 -4.31 -11.90 5.85
N GLU A 53 -4.86 -11.88 7.07
CA GLU A 53 -6.23 -11.41 7.33
C GLU A 53 -6.37 -9.91 7.02
N LEU A 54 -5.37 -9.10 7.38
CA LEU A 54 -5.35 -7.67 7.05
C LEU A 54 -5.35 -7.46 5.54
N VAL A 55 -4.50 -8.19 4.82
CA VAL A 55 -4.44 -8.12 3.35
C VAL A 55 -5.76 -8.58 2.74
N ASP A 56 -6.38 -9.66 3.23
CA ASP A 56 -7.69 -10.12 2.76
C ASP A 56 -8.74 -9.00 2.88
N MET A 57 -8.76 -8.29 4.00
CA MET A 57 -9.69 -7.19 4.23
C MET A 57 -9.43 -6.01 3.28
N LEU A 58 -8.17 -5.56 3.13
CA LEU A 58 -7.81 -4.42 2.29
C LEU A 58 -8.04 -4.75 0.80
N MET A 59 -7.57 -5.90 0.34
CA MET A 59 -7.76 -6.37 -1.03
C MET A 59 -9.24 -6.55 -1.38
N GLY A 60 -10.04 -7.08 -0.46
CA GLY A 60 -11.48 -7.18 -0.66
C GLY A 60 -12.14 -5.84 -0.95
N LYS A 61 -11.72 -4.77 -0.27
CA LYS A 61 -12.21 -3.40 -0.52
C LYS A 61 -11.71 -2.84 -1.84
N LEU A 62 -10.41 -3.00 -2.14
CA LEU A 62 -9.78 -2.51 -3.36
C LEU A 62 -10.39 -3.18 -4.60
N LEU A 63 -10.53 -4.51 -4.59
CA LEU A 63 -11.07 -5.28 -5.71
C LEU A 63 -12.58 -5.11 -5.88
N ASN A 64 -13.30 -4.76 -4.83
CA ASN A 64 -14.72 -4.41 -4.94
C ASN A 64 -14.93 -3.07 -5.66
N ASP A 65 -14.03 -2.11 -5.46
CA ASP A 65 -14.09 -0.79 -6.11
C ASP A 65 -13.47 -0.79 -7.52
N MET A 66 -12.45 -1.63 -7.74
CA MET A 66 -11.82 -1.83 -9.05
C MET A 66 -11.69 -3.33 -9.32
N PRO A 67 -12.74 -3.97 -9.87
CA PRO A 67 -12.70 -5.39 -10.20
C PRO A 67 -11.60 -5.72 -11.21
N LEU A 68 -10.86 -6.79 -10.94
CA LEU A 68 -9.85 -7.36 -11.84
C LEU A 68 -10.34 -8.71 -12.37
N ALA A 69 -9.92 -9.05 -13.59
CA ALA A 69 -10.25 -10.29 -14.28
C ALA A 69 -8.99 -11.11 -14.59
N ASP A 70 -9.19 -12.38 -14.91
CA ASP A 70 -8.14 -13.25 -15.43
C ASP A 70 -7.48 -12.63 -16.67
N GLY A 71 -6.16 -12.62 -16.69
CA GLY A 71 -5.34 -11.98 -17.72
C GLY A 71 -5.05 -10.50 -17.51
N ASP A 72 -5.68 -9.81 -16.54
CA ASP A 72 -5.33 -8.42 -16.22
C ASP A 72 -3.87 -8.32 -15.74
N ARG A 73 -3.25 -7.19 -16.05
CA ARG A 73 -1.89 -6.84 -15.65
C ARG A 73 -1.93 -5.65 -14.70
N VAL A 74 -1.16 -5.72 -13.63
CA VAL A 74 -1.12 -4.66 -12.62
C VAL A 74 0.30 -4.33 -12.18
N SER A 75 0.54 -3.09 -11.78
CA SER A 75 1.62 -2.77 -10.85
C SER A 75 1.05 -2.75 -9.43
N VAL A 76 1.82 -3.24 -8.48
CA VAL A 76 1.47 -3.23 -7.06
C VAL A 76 2.51 -2.43 -6.30
N MET A 77 2.07 -1.51 -5.46
CA MET A 77 2.95 -0.84 -4.51
C MET A 77 2.52 -1.18 -3.08
N ILE A 78 3.46 -1.74 -2.32
CA ILE A 78 3.37 -1.87 -0.87
C ILE A 78 4.26 -0.80 -0.30
N ASN A 79 3.65 0.25 0.22
CA ASN A 79 4.33 1.44 0.70
C ASN A 79 4.29 1.49 2.22
N GLY A 80 5.46 1.53 2.86
CA GLY A 80 5.57 1.79 4.28
C GLY A 80 5.29 3.25 4.61
N LEU A 81 4.88 3.51 5.85
CA LEU A 81 4.53 4.86 6.32
C LEU A 81 5.63 5.50 7.18
N GLY A 82 6.79 4.84 7.31
CA GLY A 82 7.99 5.36 7.95
C GLY A 82 8.59 4.46 9.04
N ALA A 83 7.79 3.67 9.74
CA ALA A 83 8.26 2.80 10.82
C ALA A 83 7.96 1.31 10.65
N THR A 84 7.42 0.90 9.51
CA THR A 84 7.21 -0.51 9.19
C THR A 84 8.44 -1.07 8.48
N SER A 85 8.98 -2.17 8.97
CA SER A 85 10.19 -2.75 8.39
C SER A 85 9.96 -3.31 6.98
N LEU A 86 11.03 -3.33 6.18
CA LEU A 86 10.96 -3.86 4.82
C LEU A 86 10.53 -5.34 4.79
N GLU A 87 10.93 -6.13 5.78
CA GLU A 87 10.53 -7.53 5.92
C GLU A 87 9.02 -7.67 6.10
N GLU A 88 8.41 -6.81 6.91
CA GLU A 88 6.96 -6.79 7.10
C GLU A 88 6.22 -6.39 5.82
N LEU A 89 6.76 -5.41 5.08
CA LEU A 89 6.21 -5.03 3.77
C LEU A 89 6.27 -6.19 2.76
N TYR A 90 7.34 -6.99 2.76
CA TYR A 90 7.42 -8.19 1.91
C TYR A 90 6.46 -9.30 2.35
N ILE A 91 6.15 -9.44 3.65
CA ILE A 91 5.10 -10.36 4.12
C ILE A 91 3.75 -9.95 3.56
N VAL A 92 3.43 -8.65 3.57
CA VAL A 92 2.22 -8.09 2.95
C VAL A 92 2.22 -8.34 1.44
N TYR A 93 3.32 -8.03 0.74
CA TYR A 93 3.44 -8.26 -0.70
C TYR A 93 3.20 -9.73 -1.08
N ARG A 94 3.76 -10.68 -0.32
CA ARG A 94 3.53 -12.13 -0.52
C ARG A 94 2.03 -12.46 -0.49
N ALA A 95 1.28 -11.90 0.46
CA ALA A 95 -0.15 -12.16 0.58
C ALA A 95 -0.93 -11.55 -0.59
N VAL A 96 -0.61 -10.32 -1.00
CA VAL A 96 -1.19 -9.65 -2.19
C VAL A 96 -0.91 -10.45 -3.46
N GLN A 97 0.35 -10.85 -3.67
CA GLN A 97 0.77 -11.64 -4.83
C GLN A 97 0.00 -12.97 -4.92
N LYS A 98 -0.17 -13.66 -3.79
CA LYS A 98 -0.91 -14.92 -3.73
C LYS A 98 -2.37 -14.74 -4.14
N GLN A 99 -3.03 -13.67 -3.69
CA GLN A 99 -4.44 -13.39 -4.04
C GLN A 99 -4.59 -13.05 -5.52
N LEU A 100 -3.75 -12.14 -6.04
CA LEU A 100 -3.83 -11.73 -7.45
C LEU A 100 -3.54 -12.90 -8.39
N SER A 101 -2.51 -13.70 -8.10
CA SER A 101 -2.23 -14.93 -8.86
C SER A 101 -3.37 -15.93 -8.80
N GLY A 102 -4.08 -16.02 -7.66
CA GLY A 102 -5.23 -16.91 -7.48
C GLY A 102 -6.43 -16.59 -8.38
N ILE A 103 -6.51 -15.36 -8.89
CA ILE A 103 -7.54 -14.91 -9.84
C ILE A 103 -6.99 -14.66 -11.25
N GLY A 104 -5.78 -15.14 -11.55
CA GLY A 104 -5.17 -15.04 -12.88
C GLY A 104 -4.59 -13.67 -13.23
N VAL A 105 -4.45 -12.76 -12.27
CA VAL A 105 -3.86 -11.42 -12.47
C VAL A 105 -2.35 -11.47 -12.36
N SER A 106 -1.64 -10.83 -13.30
CA SER A 106 -0.18 -10.77 -13.35
C SER A 106 0.35 -9.46 -12.79
N ILE A 107 1.28 -9.54 -11.83
CA ILE A 107 2.02 -8.38 -11.34
C ILE A 107 3.27 -8.20 -12.22
N VAL A 108 3.37 -7.06 -12.91
CA VAL A 108 4.46 -6.80 -13.88
C VAL A 108 5.54 -5.88 -13.33
N MET A 109 5.23 -4.99 -12.42
CA MET A 109 6.20 -4.09 -11.80
C MET A 109 5.83 -3.85 -10.33
N PRO A 110 6.34 -4.68 -9.42
CA PRO A 110 6.09 -4.48 -8.00
C PRO A 110 7.01 -3.41 -7.41
N HIS A 111 6.47 -2.64 -6.48
CA HIS A 111 7.21 -1.68 -5.67
C HIS A 111 6.98 -2.03 -4.19
N VAL A 112 8.03 -2.33 -3.44
CA VAL A 112 7.95 -2.63 -2.01
C VAL A 112 9.00 -1.79 -1.30
N GLY A 113 8.56 -0.89 -0.44
CA GLY A 113 9.48 0.02 0.26
C GLY A 113 8.80 1.29 0.79
N GLU A 114 9.61 2.28 1.10
CA GLU A 114 9.19 3.59 1.61
C GLU A 114 9.18 4.59 0.44
N TYR A 115 8.02 4.91 -0.11
CA TYR A 115 7.86 5.84 -1.24
C TYR A 115 7.14 7.12 -0.83
N SER A 116 6.14 7.01 0.04
CA SER A 116 5.36 8.14 0.54
C SER A 116 5.08 7.90 2.02
N THR A 117 5.89 8.53 2.87
CA THR A 117 5.92 8.27 4.32
C THR A 117 5.16 9.35 5.11
N SER A 118 4.84 9.01 6.35
CA SER A 118 4.26 9.94 7.32
C SER A 118 5.07 9.88 8.62
N MET A 119 6.24 10.53 8.59
CA MET A 119 7.18 10.59 9.72
C MET A 119 7.54 9.18 10.24
N GLU A 120 7.34 8.91 11.53
CA GLU A 120 7.57 7.63 12.20
C GLU A 120 6.29 6.79 12.34
N MET A 121 5.28 7.02 11.53
CA MET A 121 4.04 6.23 11.59
C MET A 121 4.29 4.77 11.24
N ALA A 122 3.96 3.87 12.15
CA ALA A 122 3.90 2.46 11.80
C ALA A 122 2.61 2.17 11.06
N GLY A 123 2.73 1.54 9.92
CA GLY A 123 1.64 1.24 9.03
C GLY A 123 2.12 1.06 7.60
N MET A 124 1.19 0.80 6.71
CA MET A 124 1.49 0.64 5.28
C MET A 124 0.26 0.96 4.43
N SER A 125 0.47 1.10 3.13
CA SER A 125 -0.62 1.12 2.15
C SER A 125 -0.38 0.13 1.02
N ILE A 126 -1.48 -0.39 0.47
CA ILE A 126 -1.50 -1.19 -0.75
C ILE A 126 -2.10 -0.33 -1.84
N SER A 127 -1.37 -0.17 -2.95
CA SER A 127 -1.89 0.42 -4.17
C SER A 127 -1.86 -0.61 -5.28
N ILE A 128 -2.96 -0.69 -6.04
CA ILE A 128 -3.06 -1.53 -7.23
C ILE A 128 -3.31 -0.62 -8.41
N PHE A 129 -2.45 -0.69 -9.40
CA PHE A 129 -2.54 0.09 -10.63
C PHE A 129 -2.79 -0.87 -11.80
N LYS A 130 -4.01 -0.87 -12.32
CA LYS A 130 -4.39 -1.66 -13.49
C LYS A 130 -3.76 -1.04 -14.75
N LEU A 131 -3.07 -1.86 -15.52
CA LEU A 131 -2.28 -1.45 -16.66
C LEU A 131 -2.94 -1.88 -17.97
N ASP A 132 -2.92 -0.98 -18.94
CA ASP A 132 -2.99 -1.26 -20.37
C ASP A 132 -1.59 -1.12 -20.99
N GLU A 133 -1.46 -1.30 -22.29
CA GLU A 133 -0.17 -1.23 -22.99
C GLU A 133 0.49 0.15 -22.87
N GLU A 134 -0.30 1.23 -22.90
CA GLU A 134 0.22 2.60 -22.76
C GLU A 134 0.74 2.85 -21.34
N LEU A 135 -0.05 2.53 -20.33
CA LEU A 135 0.31 2.72 -18.92
C LEU A 135 1.50 1.84 -18.52
N GLU A 136 1.57 0.61 -19.02
CA GLU A 136 2.71 -0.27 -18.78
C GLU A 136 3.98 0.29 -19.43
N GLY A 137 3.89 0.80 -20.67
CA GLY A 137 5.00 1.45 -21.35
C GLY A 137 5.51 2.68 -20.59
N LEU A 138 4.60 3.56 -20.18
CA LEU A 138 4.94 4.76 -19.39
C LEU A 138 5.54 4.41 -18.02
N LEU A 139 5.03 3.38 -17.36
CA LEU A 139 5.58 2.93 -16.07
C LEU A 139 6.98 2.33 -16.22
N ALA A 140 7.26 1.70 -17.37
CA ALA A 140 8.56 1.10 -17.67
C ALA A 140 9.62 2.11 -18.15
N ASP A 141 9.25 3.36 -18.41
CA ASP A 141 10.19 4.39 -18.85
C ASP A 141 11.30 4.62 -17.81
N GLU A 142 12.45 5.02 -18.29
CA GLU A 142 13.61 5.30 -17.44
C GLU A 142 13.33 6.48 -16.52
N ALA A 143 13.56 6.29 -15.24
CA ALA A 143 13.44 7.31 -14.22
C ALA A 143 14.63 7.25 -13.26
N ILE A 144 15.33 8.37 -13.09
CA ILE A 144 16.48 8.47 -12.18
C ILE A 144 16.26 9.68 -11.27
N THR A 145 16.02 9.39 -10.00
CA THR A 145 15.89 10.41 -8.94
C THR A 145 16.70 9.98 -7.72
N PRO A 146 16.92 10.86 -6.75
CA PRO A 146 17.59 10.48 -5.50
C PRO A 146 16.90 9.34 -4.72
N PHE A 147 15.59 9.15 -4.90
CA PHE A 147 14.79 8.20 -4.13
C PHE A 147 14.21 7.05 -4.94
N TYR A 148 14.20 7.17 -6.26
CA TYR A 148 13.62 6.16 -7.15
C TYR A 148 14.43 6.04 -8.43
N THR A 149 14.82 4.83 -8.73
CA THR A 149 15.55 4.52 -9.97
C THR A 149 14.87 3.35 -10.67
N ASN A 150 14.48 3.59 -11.92
CA ASN A 150 14.01 2.58 -12.85
C ASN A 150 14.89 2.70 -14.11
N VAL A 151 15.73 1.71 -14.35
CA VAL A 151 16.59 1.66 -15.54
C VAL A 151 16.35 0.34 -16.25
N ASN A 152 15.87 0.41 -17.47
CA ASN A 152 15.74 -0.76 -18.32
C ASN A 152 17.16 -1.23 -18.72
N LYS A 153 17.48 -2.49 -18.40
CA LYS A 153 18.71 -3.15 -18.86
C LYS A 153 18.43 -3.98 -20.10
#